data_4a8479248c4ae83acb46532259ffa5cd
#
_entry.id   4a8479248c4ae83acb46532259ffa5cd
#
_cell.length_a   1.000
_cell.length_b   1.000
_cell.length_c   1.000
_cell.angle_alpha   90.00
_cell.angle_beta   90.00
_cell.angle_gamma   90.00
#
_symmetry.space_group_name_H-M   'P 1'
#
loop_
_entity.id
_entity.type
_entity.pdbx_description
1 polymer ?
#
loop_
_entity_poly.entity_id
_entity_poly.type
_entity_poly.pdbx_seq_one_letter_code
_entity_poly.pdbx_strand_id
1 'polypeptide(L)' 'MAGVTLDMSCHGVRLAAMERLRIGEVVWISLPGLSPRRATVKWVDKFEVGCEFDEALHPAVLDRMIAG' A
#
# COMPACT_ATOMS: atom_id res chain seq x y z
N MET A 1 -7.93 6.99 3.01
CA MET A 1 -7.01 7.59 2.03
C MET A 1 -7.51 7.28 0.63
N ALA A 2 -7.59 8.28 -0.21
CA ALA A 2 -7.93 8.10 -1.62
C ALA A 2 -6.66 7.98 -2.44
N GLY A 3 -6.59 6.99 -3.32
CA GLY A 3 -5.42 6.78 -4.14
C GLY A 3 -5.58 5.58 -5.06
N VAL A 4 -4.65 5.43 -5.97
CA VAL A 4 -4.62 4.34 -6.94
C VAL A 4 -3.33 3.55 -6.76
N THR A 5 -3.45 2.24 -6.62
CA THR A 5 -2.29 1.37 -6.52
C THR A 5 -1.56 1.32 -7.86
N LEU A 6 -0.29 1.69 -7.84
CA LEU A 6 0.58 1.67 -9.02
C LEU A 6 1.40 0.39 -9.10
N ASP A 7 1.84 -0.10 -7.94
CA ASP A 7 2.68 -1.28 -7.85
C ASP A 7 2.55 -1.88 -6.46
N MET A 8 2.70 -3.19 -6.32
CA MET A 8 2.56 -3.85 -5.04
C MET A 8 3.46 -5.07 -4.95
N SER A 9 4.02 -5.29 -3.76
CA SER A 9 4.78 -6.48 -3.41
C SER A 9 4.26 -7.02 -2.08
N CYS A 10 4.84 -8.12 -1.61
CA CYS A 10 4.47 -8.67 -0.31
C CYS A 10 4.82 -7.72 0.85
N HIS A 11 5.78 -6.84 0.65
CA HIS A 11 6.28 -5.96 1.71
C HIS A 11 5.68 -4.56 1.68
N GLY A 12 5.16 -4.13 0.55
CA GLY A 12 4.67 -2.77 0.45
C GLY A 12 3.94 -2.48 -0.83
N VAL A 13 3.56 -1.21 -0.97
CA VAL A 13 2.75 -0.76 -2.09
C VAL A 13 3.17 0.66 -2.48
N ARG A 14 3.16 0.92 -3.78
CA ARG A 14 3.33 2.26 -4.32
C ARG A 14 1.98 2.77 -4.80
N LEU A 15 1.61 3.95 -4.33
CA LEU A 15 0.30 4.54 -4.60
C LEU A 15 0.45 5.91 -5.22
N ALA A 16 -0.50 6.25 -6.10
CA ALA A 16 -0.74 7.64 -6.46
C ALA A 16 -1.77 8.17 -5.44
N ALA A 17 -1.35 9.09 -4.60
CA ALA A 17 -2.20 9.61 -3.53
C ALA A 17 -2.67 11.02 -3.85
N MET A 18 -3.97 11.27 -3.63
CA MET A 18 -4.57 12.60 -3.80
C MET A 18 -4.34 13.47 -2.57
N GLU A 19 -3.92 12.89 -1.47
CA GLU A 19 -3.68 13.59 -0.22
C GLU A 19 -2.18 13.80 -0.02
N ARG A 20 -1.85 14.85 0.73
CA ARG A 20 -0.46 15.09 1.12
C ARG A 20 -0.13 14.23 2.33
N LEU A 21 0.68 13.20 2.12
CA LEU A 21 1.13 12.30 3.16
C LEU A 21 2.57 12.61 3.55
N ARG A 22 2.95 12.23 4.77
CA ARG A 22 4.30 12.46 5.32
C ARG A 22 4.99 11.14 5.58
N ILE A 23 6.31 11.13 5.45
CA ILE A 23 7.12 9.98 5.81
C ILE A 23 6.89 9.66 7.29
N GLY A 24 6.65 8.39 7.60
CA GLY A 24 6.36 7.93 8.96
C GLY A 24 4.87 7.90 9.30
N GLU A 25 4.02 8.47 8.46
CA GLU A 25 2.58 8.47 8.69
C GLU A 25 2.03 7.06 8.51
N VAL A 26 1.10 6.68 9.39
CA VAL A 26 0.42 5.38 9.31
C VAL A 26 -0.83 5.51 8.47
N VAL A 27 -1.00 4.59 7.54
CA VAL A 27 -2.18 4.55 6.66
C VAL A 27 -2.76 3.15 6.66
N TRP A 28 -4.05 3.06 6.36
CA TRP A 28 -4.75 1.79 6.23
C TRP A 28 -5.09 1.58 4.77
N ILE A 29 -4.64 0.47 4.22
CA ILE A 29 -4.79 0.17 2.80
C ILE A 29 -5.81 -0.93 2.62
N SER A 30 -6.88 -0.61 1.89
CA SER A 30 -7.93 -1.59 1.56
C SER A 30 -7.49 -2.42 0.39
N LEU A 31 -7.51 -3.74 0.56
CA LEU A 31 -7.13 -4.69 -0.47
C LEU A 31 -8.33 -5.58 -0.79
N PRO A 32 -8.52 -5.97 -2.05
CA PRO A 32 -9.65 -6.82 -2.44
C PRO A 32 -9.66 -8.14 -1.65
N GLY A 33 -10.80 -8.46 -1.04
CA GLY A 33 -10.97 -9.71 -0.33
C GLY A 33 -10.27 -9.83 1.01
N LEU A 34 -9.64 -8.74 1.48
CA LEU A 34 -8.91 -8.75 2.76
C LEU A 34 -9.37 -7.59 3.63
N SER A 35 -9.14 -7.75 4.94
CA SER A 35 -9.28 -6.63 5.86
C SER A 35 -8.23 -5.56 5.55
N PRO A 36 -8.51 -4.29 5.82
CA PRO A 36 -7.52 -3.24 5.61
C PRO A 36 -6.20 -3.54 6.31
N ARG A 37 -5.10 -3.27 5.63
CA ARG A 37 -3.76 -3.53 6.14
C ARG A 37 -3.11 -2.23 6.57
N ARG A 38 -2.51 -2.24 7.74
CA ARG A 38 -1.77 -1.11 8.26
C ARG A 38 -0.42 -1.01 7.57
N ALA A 39 -0.06 0.19 7.15
CA ALA A 39 1.21 0.45 6.49
C ALA A 39 1.77 1.80 6.93
N THR A 40 3.07 1.97 6.76
CA THR A 40 3.77 3.21 7.09
C THR A 40 4.35 3.81 5.83
N VAL A 41 4.17 5.11 5.65
CA VAL A 41 4.73 5.84 4.51
C VAL A 41 6.25 5.90 4.68
N LYS A 42 6.98 5.39 3.69
CA LYS A 42 8.45 5.35 3.72
C LYS A 42 9.09 6.42 2.84
N TRP A 43 8.43 6.79 1.75
CA TRP A 43 8.90 7.87 0.89
C TRP A 43 7.73 8.56 0.22
N VAL A 44 7.95 9.80 -0.17
CA VAL A 44 6.97 10.63 -0.86
C VAL A 44 7.67 11.33 -2.03
N ASP A 45 7.05 11.28 -3.20
CA ASP A 45 7.55 11.97 -4.39
C ASP A 45 6.36 12.54 -5.15
N LYS A 46 6.14 13.84 -5.02
CA LYS A 46 5.01 14.55 -5.64
C LYS A 46 3.68 13.91 -5.25
N PHE A 47 3.02 13.23 -6.17
CA PHE A 47 1.72 12.59 -5.92
C PHE A 47 1.85 11.08 -5.71
N GLU A 48 3.08 10.55 -5.65
CA GLU A 48 3.31 9.15 -5.39
C GLU A 48 3.87 8.95 -4.00
N VAL A 49 3.44 7.87 -3.35
CA VAL A 49 3.96 7.49 -2.03
C VAL A 49 4.30 6.01 -2.04
N GLY A 50 5.35 5.65 -1.33
CA GLY A 50 5.70 4.27 -1.07
C GLY A 50 5.39 3.94 0.38
N CYS A 51 4.62 2.89 0.60
CA CYS A 51 4.23 2.45 1.93
C CYS A 51 4.73 1.03 2.16
N GLU A 52 5.20 0.76 3.37
CA GLU A 52 5.62 -0.57 3.77
C GLU A 52 4.56 -1.13 4.71
N PHE A 53 4.09 -2.35 4.44
CA PHE A 53 3.16 -3.03 5.33
C PHE A 53 3.85 -3.35 6.66
N ASP A 54 3.15 -3.14 7.78
CA ASP A 54 3.66 -3.52 9.09
C ASP A 54 3.86 -5.04 9.19
N GLU A 55 3.00 -5.80 8.52
CA GLU A 55 3.15 -7.24 8.34
C GLU A 55 3.17 -7.55 6.85
N ALA A 56 4.20 -8.24 6.39
CA ALA A 56 4.30 -8.64 5.00
C ALA A 56 3.14 -9.56 4.62
N LEU A 57 2.67 -9.43 3.38
CA LEU A 57 1.64 -10.32 2.84
C LEU A 57 2.26 -11.67 2.50
N HIS A 58 1.48 -12.73 2.67
CA HIS A 58 1.90 -14.05 2.18
C HIS A 58 1.90 -14.03 0.65
N PRO A 59 2.91 -14.63 -0.01
CA PRO A 59 2.97 -14.64 -1.48
C PRO A 59 1.71 -15.19 -2.15
N ALA A 60 1.07 -16.20 -1.55
CA ALA A 60 -0.16 -16.76 -2.11
C ALA A 60 -1.32 -15.74 -2.09
N VAL A 61 -1.35 -14.87 -1.10
CA VAL A 61 -2.35 -13.81 -1.01
C VAL A 61 -2.12 -12.78 -2.11
N LEU A 62 -0.86 -12.39 -2.31
CA LEU A 62 -0.50 -11.45 -3.37
C LEU A 62 -0.83 -12.01 -4.75
N ASP A 63 -0.51 -13.27 -5.01
CA ASP A 63 -0.81 -13.94 -6.26
C ASP A 63 -2.31 -13.94 -6.56
N ARG A 64 -3.11 -14.20 -5.54
CA ARG A 64 -4.57 -14.22 -5.67
C ARG A 64 -5.12 -12.85 -6.07
N MET A 65 -4.56 -11.79 -5.50
CA MET A 65 -4.99 -10.42 -5.81
C MET A 65 -4.59 -10.01 -7.24
N ILE A 66 -3.40 -10.40 -7.67
CA ILE A 66 -2.90 -10.08 -9.00
C ILE A 66 -3.61 -10.91 -10.08
N ALA A 67 -3.81 -12.19 -9.83
CA ALA A 67 -4.42 -13.12 -10.79
C ALA A 67 -5.92 -12.96 -10.87
N GLY A 68 -6.52 -12.50 -9.82
CA GLY A 68 -7.95 -12.39 -9.73
C GLY A 68 -8.50 -11.08 -10.17
#